data_83cba99b0326cba79471007ac7383c3e
#
_entry.id   83cba99b0326cba79471007ac7383c3e
#
_cell.length_a   1.000
_cell.length_b   1.000
_cell.length_c   1.000
_cell.angle_alpha   90.00
_cell.angle_beta   90.00
_cell.angle_gamma   90.00
#
_symmetry.space_group_name_H-M   'P 1'
#
loop_
_entity.id
_entity.type
_entity.pdbx_description
1 polymer ?
#
loop_
_entity_poly.entity_id
_entity_poly.type
_entity_poly.pdbx_seq_one_letter_code
_entity_poly.pdbx_strand_id
1 'polypeptide(L)'
;MEWKLFEGDNSEFTTSEWYEGREAAHHLEQVGHRDRLLIAAEFVKDCMKLGARTAVDLGCGDGGLLQLLKNSGIKAWGYDLMQSNIDYAVQVRNVDARYTDFNSDDIEYGDVAILTETLEHMIDPHKVVRELPSKFIVASSPYNENNINHYEFHLWAWDQQGYDNLITQGGYRIVNKLYVAGWSQVVLGVRDV
;
A
#
# COMPACT_ATOMS: atom_id res chain seq x y z
N MET A 1 7.98 6.96 -16.58
CA MET A 1 9.40 6.80 -16.11
C MET A 1 9.39 6.33 -14.67
N GLU A 2 10.46 5.65 -14.29
CA GLU A 2 10.73 5.18 -12.94
C GLU A 2 12.08 5.75 -12.49
N TRP A 3 12.19 6.14 -11.23
CA TRP A 3 13.41 6.65 -10.62
C TRP A 3 13.69 5.91 -9.32
N LYS A 4 14.88 5.31 -9.24
CA LYS A 4 15.47 4.85 -7.99
C LYS A 4 16.15 6.04 -7.32
N LEU A 5 15.75 6.39 -6.10
CA LEU A 5 16.11 7.63 -5.42
C LEU A 5 17.28 7.44 -4.43
N PHE A 6 17.81 6.25 -4.29
CA PHE A 6 18.89 5.92 -3.37
C PHE A 6 20.03 5.18 -4.05
N GLU A 7 21.22 5.31 -3.49
CA GLU A 7 22.41 4.57 -3.90
C GLU A 7 22.78 3.53 -2.83
N GLY A 8 23.19 2.33 -3.27
CA GLY A 8 23.61 1.27 -2.38
C GLY A 8 22.45 0.58 -1.65
N ASP A 9 22.74 0.05 -0.47
CA ASP A 9 21.77 -0.55 0.45
C ASP A 9 21.28 0.50 1.44
N ASN A 10 20.18 1.17 1.13
CA ASN A 10 19.58 2.21 1.98
C ASN A 10 18.52 1.61 2.90
N SER A 11 18.94 0.64 3.69
CA SER A 11 18.06 -0.12 4.57
C SER A 11 17.53 0.69 5.78
N GLU A 12 18.16 1.82 6.13
CA GLU A 12 17.77 2.54 7.36
C GLU A 12 16.32 3.02 7.34
N PHE A 13 15.80 3.47 6.19
CA PHE A 13 14.40 3.93 6.04
C PHE A 13 13.38 2.78 5.97
N THR A 14 13.84 1.55 6.01
CA THR A 14 13.00 0.34 5.98
C THR A 14 13.05 -0.43 7.29
N THR A 15 13.75 0.10 8.30
CA THR A 15 13.93 -0.56 9.59
C THR A 15 12.92 -0.08 10.64
N SER A 16 12.60 -0.93 11.60
CA SER A 16 11.73 -0.59 12.74
C SER A 16 12.32 0.53 13.59
N GLU A 17 13.64 0.53 13.76
CA GLU A 17 14.36 1.56 14.53
C GLU A 17 14.17 2.95 13.95
N TRP A 18 14.10 3.08 12.61
CA TRP A 18 13.86 4.36 11.96
C TRP A 18 12.45 4.90 12.24
N TYR A 19 11.47 4.00 12.40
CA TYR A 19 10.10 4.38 12.74
C TYR A 19 9.85 4.54 14.25
N GLU A 20 10.81 4.18 15.09
CA GLU A 20 10.68 4.24 16.54
C GLU A 20 10.42 5.69 17.02
N GLY A 21 9.42 5.86 17.87
CA GLY A 21 9.04 7.16 18.43
C GLY A 21 8.21 8.06 17.52
N ARG A 22 7.86 7.63 16.31
CA ARG A 22 6.94 8.38 15.44
C ARG A 22 5.49 8.18 15.88
N GLU A 23 4.68 9.23 15.72
CA GLU A 23 3.23 9.16 15.97
C GLU A 23 2.50 8.49 14.81
N ALA A 24 1.32 7.91 15.10
CA ALA A 24 0.45 7.32 14.08
C ALA A 24 0.02 8.34 13.03
N ALA A 25 -0.13 7.90 11.79
CA ALA A 25 -0.26 8.79 10.64
C ALA A 25 -1.61 9.52 10.50
N HIS A 26 -2.70 8.98 11.07
CA HIS A 26 -4.07 9.55 11.02
C HIS A 26 -4.56 9.88 9.59
N HIS A 27 -4.25 9.05 8.60
CA HIS A 27 -4.53 9.30 7.18
C HIS A 27 -6.03 9.48 6.87
N LEU A 28 -6.92 8.81 7.59
CA LEU A 28 -8.36 8.91 7.35
C LEU A 28 -8.92 10.30 7.71
N GLU A 29 -8.26 11.02 8.61
CA GLU A 29 -8.62 12.36 9.07
C GLU A 29 -8.08 13.47 8.17
N GLN A 30 -7.11 13.14 7.30
CA GLN A 30 -6.47 14.08 6.36
C GLN A 30 -7.14 14.01 4.99
N VAL A 31 -7.68 15.13 4.48
CA VAL A 31 -8.56 15.14 3.29
C VAL A 31 -7.95 14.42 2.08
N GLY A 32 -6.73 14.77 1.65
CA GLY A 32 -6.10 14.16 0.47
C GLY A 32 -5.84 12.66 0.65
N HIS A 33 -5.38 12.26 1.83
CA HIS A 33 -5.14 10.84 2.13
C HIS A 33 -6.45 10.06 2.26
N ARG A 34 -7.48 10.67 2.86
CA ARG A 34 -8.81 10.06 2.95
C ARG A 34 -9.40 9.74 1.58
N ASP A 35 -9.28 10.65 0.61
CA ASP A 35 -9.82 10.43 -0.74
C ASP A 35 -9.15 9.24 -1.42
N ARG A 36 -7.82 9.07 -1.25
CA ARG A 36 -7.09 7.88 -1.70
C ARG A 36 -7.62 6.60 -1.04
N LEU A 37 -7.79 6.60 0.28
CA LEU A 37 -8.31 5.44 1.01
C LEU A 37 -9.74 5.09 0.59
N LEU A 38 -10.60 6.07 0.30
CA LEU A 38 -11.94 5.84 -0.22
C LEU A 38 -11.91 5.19 -1.61
N ILE A 39 -11.05 5.65 -2.52
CA ILE A 39 -10.86 5.03 -3.83
C ILE A 39 -10.37 3.58 -3.68
N ALA A 40 -9.37 3.35 -2.83
CA ALA A 40 -8.85 2.01 -2.57
C ALA A 40 -9.94 1.09 -2.00
N ALA A 41 -10.76 1.57 -1.06
CA ALA A 41 -11.87 0.80 -0.51
C ALA A 41 -12.91 0.41 -1.58
N GLU A 42 -13.24 1.33 -2.51
CA GLU A 42 -14.14 1.00 -3.63
C GLU A 42 -13.52 -0.05 -4.57
N PHE A 43 -12.23 0.04 -4.87
CA PHE A 43 -11.55 -0.98 -5.67
C PHE A 43 -11.53 -2.35 -4.99
N VAL A 44 -11.34 -2.41 -3.67
CA VAL A 44 -11.47 -3.67 -2.92
C VAL A 44 -12.91 -4.22 -3.02
N LYS A 45 -13.94 -3.37 -2.91
CA LYS A 45 -15.34 -3.79 -3.11
C LYS A 45 -15.56 -4.36 -4.52
N ASP A 46 -14.93 -3.78 -5.54
CA ASP A 46 -15.02 -4.32 -6.89
C ASP A 46 -14.35 -5.69 -7.01
N CYS A 47 -13.21 -5.92 -6.32
CA CYS A 47 -12.62 -7.26 -6.21
C CYS A 47 -13.58 -8.26 -5.57
N MET A 48 -14.30 -7.86 -4.50
CA MET A 48 -15.29 -8.74 -3.85
C MET A 48 -16.43 -9.12 -4.81
N LYS A 49 -16.92 -8.19 -5.66
CA LYS A 49 -17.89 -8.47 -6.71
C LYS A 49 -17.35 -9.45 -7.77
N LEU A 50 -16.03 -9.45 -7.98
CA LEU A 50 -15.32 -10.37 -8.89
C LEU A 50 -14.92 -11.71 -8.23
N GLY A 51 -15.39 -11.97 -7.00
CA GLY A 51 -15.24 -13.25 -6.31
C GLY A 51 -14.14 -13.33 -5.26
N ALA A 52 -13.42 -12.24 -4.96
CA ALA A 52 -12.55 -12.17 -3.80
C ALA A 52 -13.36 -12.28 -2.50
N ARG A 53 -12.76 -12.82 -1.44
CA ARG A 53 -13.39 -13.02 -0.13
C ARG A 53 -12.63 -12.33 1.00
N THR A 54 -11.34 -12.09 0.79
CA THR A 54 -10.43 -11.57 1.81
C THR A 54 -9.50 -10.52 1.22
N ALA A 55 -9.04 -9.59 2.07
CA ALA A 55 -8.04 -8.60 1.69
C ALA A 55 -6.95 -8.50 2.78
N VAL A 56 -5.72 -8.25 2.37
CA VAL A 56 -4.60 -7.93 3.25
C VAL A 56 -4.04 -6.56 2.86
N ASP A 57 -3.82 -5.70 3.84
CA ASP A 57 -3.25 -4.36 3.68
C ASP A 57 -1.80 -4.36 4.16
N LEU A 58 -0.88 -4.30 3.22
CA LEU A 58 0.56 -4.33 3.45
C LEU A 58 1.08 -2.89 3.54
N GLY A 59 1.50 -2.47 4.74
CA GLY A 59 1.72 -1.08 5.08
C GLY A 59 0.41 -0.39 5.47
N CYS A 60 -0.37 -1.02 6.37
CA CYS A 60 -1.73 -0.58 6.70
C CYS A 60 -1.81 0.73 7.49
N GLY A 61 -0.66 1.27 7.93
CA GLY A 61 -0.60 2.47 8.73
C GLY A 61 -1.46 2.37 9.99
N ASP A 62 -2.13 3.45 10.32
CA ASP A 62 -3.06 3.56 11.45
C ASP A 62 -4.38 2.79 11.29
N GLY A 63 -4.51 1.94 10.25
CA GLY A 63 -5.69 1.11 9.99
C GLY A 63 -6.88 1.86 9.38
N GLY A 64 -6.68 3.05 8.83
CA GLY A 64 -7.77 3.86 8.26
C GLY A 64 -8.53 3.13 7.14
N LEU A 65 -7.82 2.49 6.21
CA LEU A 65 -8.44 1.69 5.15
C LEU A 65 -9.12 0.44 5.70
N LEU A 66 -8.48 -0.26 6.63
CA LEU A 66 -9.07 -1.44 7.28
C LEU A 66 -10.40 -1.11 7.99
N GLN A 67 -10.51 0.08 8.60
CA GLN A 67 -11.76 0.55 9.19
C GLN A 67 -12.87 0.74 8.13
N LEU A 68 -12.55 1.33 6.97
CA LEU A 68 -13.50 1.47 5.86
C LEU A 68 -13.99 0.11 5.34
N LEU A 69 -13.07 -0.85 5.20
CA LEU A 69 -13.38 -2.20 4.74
C LEU A 69 -14.25 -2.94 5.77
N LYS A 70 -13.91 -2.88 7.06
CA LYS A 70 -14.70 -3.44 8.15
C LYS A 70 -16.11 -2.89 8.19
N ASN A 71 -16.27 -1.57 8.05
CA ASN A 71 -17.58 -0.91 7.99
C ASN A 71 -18.42 -1.35 6.78
N SER A 72 -17.76 -1.84 5.74
CA SER A 72 -18.39 -2.43 4.54
C SER A 72 -18.61 -3.93 4.64
N GLY A 73 -18.33 -4.58 5.78
CA GLY A 73 -18.49 -6.01 6.00
C GLY A 73 -17.42 -6.87 5.30
N ILE A 74 -16.30 -6.29 4.87
CA ILE A 74 -15.23 -7.00 4.19
C ILE A 74 -14.26 -7.56 5.24
N LYS A 75 -13.94 -8.86 5.12
CA LYS A 75 -12.90 -9.49 5.94
C LYS A 75 -11.53 -9.03 5.45
N ALA A 76 -10.85 -8.23 6.28
CA ALA A 76 -9.52 -7.71 5.99
C ALA A 76 -8.67 -7.66 7.25
N TRP A 77 -7.36 -7.78 7.09
CA TRP A 77 -6.34 -7.56 8.11
C TRP A 77 -5.17 -6.81 7.50
N GLY A 78 -4.28 -6.32 8.33
CA GLY A 78 -3.14 -5.55 7.84
C GLY A 78 -1.86 -5.77 8.63
N TYR A 79 -0.78 -5.31 8.02
CA TYR A 79 0.55 -5.34 8.58
C TYR A 79 1.24 -3.98 8.43
N ASP A 80 1.98 -3.58 9.44
CA ASP A 80 2.80 -2.36 9.41
C ASP A 80 4.05 -2.52 10.27
N LEU A 81 5.12 -1.86 9.90
CA LEU A 81 6.40 -1.89 10.61
C LEU A 81 6.45 -0.90 11.79
N MET A 82 5.51 0.02 11.87
CA MET A 82 5.48 1.07 12.88
C MET A 82 4.52 0.70 14.01
N GLN A 83 5.05 0.44 15.20
CA GLN A 83 4.27 -0.01 16.37
C GLN A 83 3.16 0.99 16.75
N SER A 84 3.41 2.28 16.69
CA SER A 84 2.39 3.30 17.00
C SER A 84 1.19 3.27 16.04
N ASN A 85 1.41 2.95 14.77
CA ASN A 85 0.34 2.70 13.80
C ASN A 85 -0.52 1.50 14.23
N ILE A 86 0.12 0.39 14.57
CA ILE A 86 -0.56 -0.84 14.99
C ILE A 86 -1.36 -0.61 16.28
N ASP A 87 -0.76 0.05 17.26
CA ASP A 87 -1.45 0.37 18.52
C ASP A 87 -2.70 1.19 18.26
N TYR A 88 -2.62 2.20 17.39
CA TYR A 88 -3.78 3.02 17.02
C TYR A 88 -4.83 2.22 16.23
N ALA A 89 -4.39 1.43 15.26
CA ALA A 89 -5.28 0.56 14.46
C ALA A 89 -6.08 -0.40 15.34
N VAL A 90 -5.43 -1.06 16.28
CA VAL A 90 -6.05 -2.05 17.16
C VAL A 90 -6.89 -1.39 18.25
N GLN A 91 -6.36 -0.41 18.97
CA GLN A 91 -6.99 0.15 20.16
C GLN A 91 -8.06 1.19 19.84
N VAL A 92 -7.86 2.00 18.80
CA VAL A 92 -8.76 3.11 18.46
C VAL A 92 -9.71 2.74 17.31
N ARG A 93 -9.18 2.18 16.21
CA ARG A 93 -10.01 1.80 15.06
C ARG A 93 -10.64 0.40 15.22
N ASN A 94 -10.14 -0.40 16.18
CA ASN A 94 -10.66 -1.75 16.46
C ASN A 94 -10.65 -2.63 15.20
N VAL A 95 -9.54 -2.66 14.48
CA VAL A 95 -9.31 -3.49 13.29
C VAL A 95 -8.24 -4.55 13.54
N ASP A 96 -8.18 -5.59 12.72
CA ASP A 96 -7.12 -6.62 12.79
C ASP A 96 -5.87 -6.09 12.09
N ALA A 97 -4.91 -5.62 12.87
CA ALA A 97 -3.62 -5.13 12.38
C ALA A 97 -2.49 -5.71 13.25
N ARG A 98 -1.37 -6.05 12.61
CA ARG A 98 -0.25 -6.75 13.25
C ARG A 98 1.07 -6.07 12.88
N TYR A 99 1.93 -5.92 13.89
CA TYR A 99 3.30 -5.48 13.67
C TYR A 99 4.06 -6.56 12.88
N THR A 100 4.73 -6.19 11.81
CA THR A 100 5.46 -7.14 10.96
C THR A 100 6.50 -6.43 10.11
N ASP A 101 7.70 -7.00 10.05
CA ASP A 101 8.70 -6.68 9.03
C ASP A 101 8.50 -7.59 7.81
N PHE A 102 8.06 -7.00 6.70
CA PHE A 102 7.81 -7.74 5.45
C PHE A 102 9.04 -8.46 4.88
N ASN A 103 10.26 -8.10 5.33
CA ASN A 103 11.49 -8.70 4.84
C ASN A 103 11.85 -10.01 5.57
N SER A 104 11.30 -10.24 6.76
CA SER A 104 11.73 -11.32 7.67
C SER A 104 10.62 -12.22 8.16
N ASP A 105 9.36 -11.80 8.13
CA ASP A 105 8.25 -12.49 8.77
C ASP A 105 7.34 -13.21 7.77
N ASP A 106 6.71 -14.28 8.25
CA ASP A 106 5.66 -14.97 7.51
C ASP A 106 4.39 -14.10 7.47
N ILE A 107 3.92 -13.81 6.25
CA ILE A 107 2.73 -13.00 5.99
C ILE A 107 1.59 -13.90 5.53
N GLU A 108 0.43 -13.75 6.15
CA GLU A 108 -0.82 -14.33 5.65
C GLU A 108 -1.37 -13.43 4.55
N TYR A 109 -1.50 -13.95 3.34
CA TYR A 109 -2.03 -13.20 2.20
C TYR A 109 -3.53 -13.45 2.02
N GLY A 110 -4.23 -12.42 1.51
CA GLY A 110 -5.62 -12.49 1.08
C GLY A 110 -5.77 -12.63 -0.43
N ASP A 111 -7.02 -12.76 -0.90
CA ASP A 111 -7.33 -12.73 -2.34
C ASP A 111 -6.96 -11.39 -2.98
N VAL A 112 -7.04 -10.31 -2.20
CA VAL A 112 -6.63 -8.94 -2.58
C VAL A 112 -5.43 -8.54 -1.73
N ALA A 113 -4.32 -8.19 -2.37
CA ALA A 113 -3.22 -7.47 -1.73
C ALA A 113 -3.43 -5.96 -1.91
N ILE A 114 -3.33 -5.20 -0.83
CA ILE A 114 -3.43 -3.75 -0.82
C ILE A 114 -2.07 -3.18 -0.43
N LEU A 115 -1.57 -2.19 -1.20
CA LEU A 115 -0.29 -1.50 -0.97
C LEU A 115 -0.47 -0.01 -1.29
N THR A 116 -1.09 0.74 -0.36
CA THR A 116 -1.36 2.17 -0.58
C THR A 116 -0.26 3.04 0.00
N GLU A 117 0.50 3.72 -0.87
CA GLU A 117 1.69 4.52 -0.49
C GLU A 117 2.67 3.65 0.31
N THR A 118 3.05 2.52 -0.27
CA THR A 118 3.88 1.50 0.39
C THR A 118 5.07 1.11 -0.49
N LEU A 119 4.85 0.93 -1.80
CA LEU A 119 5.87 0.42 -2.72
C LEU A 119 7.06 1.37 -2.86
N GLU A 120 6.85 2.67 -2.72
CA GLU A 120 7.89 3.69 -2.75
C GLU A 120 8.88 3.61 -1.59
N HIS A 121 8.50 2.93 -0.50
CA HIS A 121 9.35 2.68 0.66
C HIS A 121 10.07 1.33 0.64
N MET A 122 9.81 0.50 -0.38
CA MET A 122 10.42 -0.84 -0.48
C MET A 122 11.78 -0.80 -1.18
N ILE A 123 12.72 -1.63 -0.74
CA ILE A 123 14.04 -1.77 -1.40
C ILE A 123 13.88 -2.31 -2.82
N ASP A 124 13.04 -3.32 -3.01
CA ASP A 124 12.75 -3.95 -4.31
C ASP A 124 11.23 -4.09 -4.53
N PRO A 125 10.54 -3.01 -4.93
CA PRO A 125 9.10 -3.05 -5.20
C PRO A 125 8.73 -3.98 -6.36
N HIS A 126 9.64 -4.18 -7.33
CA HIS A 126 9.42 -5.10 -8.45
C HIS A 126 9.34 -6.56 -7.96
N LYS A 127 10.23 -6.95 -7.04
CA LYS A 127 10.19 -8.26 -6.42
C LYS A 127 8.91 -8.44 -5.62
N VAL A 128 8.55 -7.45 -4.80
CA VAL A 128 7.33 -7.49 -3.98
C VAL A 128 6.12 -7.74 -4.87
N VAL A 129 5.87 -6.91 -5.88
CA VAL A 129 4.68 -7.05 -6.75
C VAL A 129 4.67 -8.39 -7.50
N ARG A 130 5.83 -8.85 -7.99
CA ARG A 130 5.96 -10.11 -8.74
C ARG A 130 5.65 -11.34 -7.87
N GLU A 131 6.07 -11.32 -6.59
CA GLU A 131 5.98 -12.47 -5.68
C GLU A 131 4.68 -12.50 -4.86
N LEU A 132 3.82 -11.48 -4.94
CA LEU A 132 2.49 -11.50 -4.31
C LEU A 132 1.69 -12.72 -4.80
N PRO A 133 1.15 -13.56 -3.92
CA PRO A 133 0.30 -14.68 -4.31
C PRO A 133 -1.16 -14.28 -4.58
N SER A 134 -1.53 -13.06 -4.27
CA SER A 134 -2.90 -12.55 -4.39
C SER A 134 -3.34 -12.41 -5.84
N LYS A 135 -4.57 -12.77 -6.13
CA LYS A 135 -5.17 -12.61 -7.47
C LYS A 135 -5.38 -11.16 -7.86
N PHE A 136 -5.72 -10.32 -6.89
CA PHE A 136 -5.99 -8.90 -7.10
C PHE A 136 -4.97 -8.05 -6.37
N ILE A 137 -4.61 -6.92 -6.95
CA ILE A 137 -3.79 -5.88 -6.31
C ILE A 137 -4.54 -4.56 -6.35
N VAL A 138 -4.59 -3.86 -5.22
CA VAL A 138 -5.01 -2.45 -5.12
C VAL A 138 -3.82 -1.68 -4.58
N ALA A 139 -3.23 -0.83 -5.40
CA ALA A 139 -2.00 -0.14 -5.01
C ALA A 139 -2.05 1.34 -5.38
N SER A 140 -1.37 2.17 -4.60
CA SER A 140 -1.23 3.60 -4.90
C SER A 140 0.19 4.08 -4.71
N SER A 141 0.51 5.18 -5.37
CA SER A 141 1.77 5.90 -5.20
C SER A 141 1.61 7.36 -5.65
N PRO A 142 2.43 8.28 -5.17
CA PRO A 142 2.53 9.61 -5.78
C PRO A 142 2.90 9.49 -7.27
N TYR A 143 2.35 10.35 -8.12
CA TYR A 143 2.67 10.39 -9.55
C TYR A 143 3.34 11.71 -9.99
N ASN A 144 3.47 12.64 -9.08
CA ASN A 144 4.09 13.96 -9.29
C ASN A 144 5.52 14.05 -8.76
N GLU A 145 6.07 12.93 -8.32
CA GLU A 145 7.45 12.83 -7.86
C GLU A 145 8.41 12.39 -8.98
N ASN A 146 9.67 12.76 -8.82
CA ASN A 146 10.77 12.39 -9.72
C ASN A 146 12.12 12.49 -8.97
N ASN A 147 13.22 12.26 -9.67
CA ASN A 147 14.57 12.30 -9.09
C ASN A 147 15.06 13.68 -8.58
N ILE A 148 14.28 14.73 -8.78
CA ILE A 148 14.63 16.09 -8.31
C ILE A 148 13.69 16.55 -7.21
N ASN A 149 12.42 16.19 -7.32
CA ASN A 149 11.36 16.59 -6.39
C ASN A 149 10.60 15.35 -5.93
N HIS A 150 10.90 14.91 -4.73
CA HIS A 150 10.28 13.74 -4.08
C HIS A 150 10.29 13.91 -2.56
N TYR A 151 9.48 13.13 -1.88
CA TYR A 151 9.55 13.05 -0.43
C TYR A 151 10.86 12.36 -0.01
N GLU A 152 11.52 12.90 0.99
CA GLU A 152 12.90 12.50 1.39
C GLU A 152 13.03 11.03 1.81
N PHE A 153 11.92 10.39 2.22
CA PHE A 153 11.89 9.00 2.67
C PHE A 153 11.41 8.01 1.61
N HIS A 154 11.10 8.48 0.40
CA HIS A 154 10.81 7.59 -0.72
C HIS A 154 12.11 7.04 -1.32
N LEU A 155 12.15 5.74 -1.53
CA LEU A 155 13.26 5.05 -2.22
C LEU A 155 13.02 4.99 -3.72
N TRP A 156 11.79 5.16 -4.15
CA TRP A 156 11.35 5.11 -5.54
C TRP A 156 10.36 6.22 -5.83
N ALA A 157 10.37 6.68 -7.07
CA ALA A 157 9.34 7.54 -7.62
C ALA A 157 8.93 7.07 -9.02
N TRP A 158 7.68 7.30 -9.38
CA TRP A 158 7.12 6.91 -10.67
C TRP A 158 6.23 8.01 -11.22
N ASP A 159 6.35 8.29 -12.52
CA ASP A 159 5.23 8.89 -13.23
C ASP A 159 4.12 7.85 -13.47
N GLN A 160 3.03 8.29 -14.07
CA GLN A 160 1.85 7.43 -14.31
C GLN A 160 2.21 6.17 -15.11
N GLN A 161 3.04 6.29 -16.14
CA GLN A 161 3.43 5.15 -16.98
C GLN A 161 4.44 4.24 -16.28
N GLY A 162 5.36 4.81 -15.50
CA GLY A 162 6.33 4.04 -14.71
C GLY A 162 5.64 3.13 -13.71
N TYR A 163 4.63 3.68 -13.01
CA TYR A 163 3.85 2.88 -12.06
C TYR A 163 3.01 1.78 -12.74
N ASP A 164 2.39 2.10 -13.89
CA ASP A 164 1.69 1.10 -14.68
C ASP A 164 2.63 -0.05 -15.11
N ASN A 165 3.86 0.30 -15.49
CA ASN A 165 4.88 -0.69 -15.85
C ASN A 165 5.27 -1.58 -14.65
N LEU A 166 5.47 -1.01 -13.45
CA LEU A 166 5.74 -1.76 -12.22
C LEU A 166 4.65 -2.82 -11.99
N ILE A 167 3.39 -2.42 -12.01
CA ILE A 167 2.24 -3.30 -11.77
C ILE A 167 2.12 -4.39 -12.86
N THR A 168 2.27 -4.01 -14.13
CA THR A 168 2.12 -4.96 -15.25
C THR A 168 3.28 -5.92 -15.37
N GLN A 169 4.51 -5.50 -15.13
CA GLN A 169 5.69 -6.37 -15.06
C GLN A 169 5.62 -7.33 -13.88
N GLY A 170 4.93 -6.96 -12.80
CA GLY A 170 4.60 -7.86 -11.70
C GLY A 170 3.56 -8.93 -12.03
N GLY A 171 3.02 -8.94 -13.26
CA GLY A 171 2.07 -9.95 -13.74
C GLY A 171 0.60 -9.58 -13.57
N TYR A 172 0.29 -8.33 -13.23
CA TYR A 172 -1.08 -7.86 -13.10
C TYR A 172 -1.51 -7.04 -14.34
N ARG A 173 -2.69 -7.31 -14.86
CA ARG A 173 -3.36 -6.48 -15.84
C ARG A 173 -4.17 -5.41 -15.11
N ILE A 174 -3.86 -4.13 -15.36
CA ILE A 174 -4.61 -3.01 -14.78
C ILE A 174 -6.02 -2.99 -15.40
N VAL A 175 -7.04 -3.02 -14.56
CA VAL A 175 -8.46 -3.02 -14.96
C VAL A 175 -9.16 -1.74 -14.59
N ASN A 176 -8.65 -0.99 -13.63
CA ASN A 176 -9.14 0.34 -13.28
C ASN A 176 -8.01 1.21 -12.71
N LYS A 177 -8.13 2.52 -12.91
CA LYS A 177 -7.17 3.49 -12.39
C LYS A 177 -7.88 4.82 -12.13
N LEU A 178 -7.68 5.38 -10.96
CA LEU A 178 -8.19 6.69 -10.58
C LEU A 178 -7.07 7.55 -9.99
N TYR A 179 -7.32 8.85 -9.95
CA TYR A 179 -6.35 9.82 -9.45
C TYR A 179 -6.94 10.63 -8.30
N VAL A 180 -6.14 10.84 -7.27
CA VAL A 180 -6.40 11.89 -6.28
C VAL A 180 -5.75 13.16 -6.80
N ALA A 181 -6.55 14.21 -6.96
CA ALA A 181 -6.16 15.44 -7.64
C ALA A 181 -4.81 15.99 -7.14
N GLY A 182 -3.89 16.08 -8.07
CA GLY A 182 -2.61 16.75 -7.90
C GLY A 182 -1.45 15.91 -7.33
N TRP A 183 -1.68 14.65 -6.87
CA TRP A 183 -0.56 13.97 -6.23
C TRP A 183 -0.53 12.42 -6.31
N SER A 184 -1.63 11.70 -6.11
CA SER A 184 -1.60 10.23 -6.04
C SER A 184 -2.43 9.56 -7.11
N GLN A 185 -1.99 8.39 -7.55
CA GLN A 185 -2.68 7.46 -8.44
C GLN A 185 -3.02 6.18 -7.68
N VAL A 186 -4.21 5.64 -7.93
CA VAL A 186 -4.66 4.38 -7.35
C VAL A 186 -5.01 3.43 -8.49
N VAL A 187 -4.47 2.23 -8.47
CA VAL A 187 -4.71 1.20 -9.49
C VAL A 187 -5.37 -0.03 -8.90
N LEU A 188 -6.22 -0.66 -9.70
CA LEU A 188 -6.74 -2.00 -9.49
C LEU A 188 -6.18 -2.91 -10.58
N GLY A 189 -5.44 -3.92 -10.20
CA GLY A 189 -4.88 -4.94 -11.08
C GLY A 189 -5.46 -6.33 -10.80
N VAL A 190 -5.52 -7.16 -11.83
CA VAL A 190 -5.91 -8.55 -11.75
C VAL A 190 -4.85 -9.43 -12.41
N ARG A 191 -4.52 -10.54 -11.76
CA ARG A 191 -3.64 -11.56 -12.32
C ARG A 191 -4.52 -12.72 -12.83
N ASP A 192 -4.35 -13.06 -14.10
CA ASP A 192 -4.97 -14.26 -14.65
C ASP A 192 -4.20 -15.48 -14.10
N VAL A 193 -4.89 -16.33 -13.37
CA VAL A 193 -4.36 -17.56 -12.74
C VAL A 193 -4.57 -18.73 -13.70
#